data_f202cd474b4cfdd76b507a7015c63cda
#
_entry.id   f202cd474b4cfdd76b507a7015c63cda
#
_cell.length_a   1.000
_cell.length_b   1.000
_cell.length_c   1.000
_cell.angle_alpha   90.00
_cell.angle_beta   90.00
_cell.angle_gamma   90.00
#
_symmetry.space_group_name_H-M   'P 1'
#
loop_
_entity.id
_entity.type
_entity.pdbx_description
1 polymer ?
#
loop_
_entity_poly.entity_id
_entity_poly.type
_entity_poly.pdbx_seq_one_letter_code
_entity_poly.pdbx_strand_id
1 'polypeptide(L)'
;MNTFGNKFRVSIFGESHGPHIGVTLDGVLPGIPLTEADFLQDLSRRKAGALGTTPRQETDLPEIVTGVYEGHTTGAPLTILFKNENTRSEDYESFRKNPRPGHADFTANLKYGGFNDPRGGGHFSGRLTLGIVAAGVVAKKMLYFAQFHAALKDVGGLADPQAWKGALEAAQADGDSLGGVVECTVENLPIGLGEPFWNSVESLISHAIFAIPGVRGIEFGDGFQAAALFGSQHNDPFPEHHCHHDEPGHQCHHDEPGHQCCHGEHEEGHHCHQEGEKEHECCHGGHEEGHHCCGRHKHPLPPVTNHAGGVNGGITNGNPLVFRVAFKPTASIAKAGIPGRHDVCFALRTPVIVEAMAAIVLVDLAL
;
A
#
# COMPACT_ATOMS: atom_id res chain seq x y z
N MET A 1 15.18 13.62 -2.42
CA MET A 1 15.80 12.30 -2.58
C MET A 1 14.86 11.48 -3.47
N ASN A 2 15.39 10.76 -4.46
CA ASN A 2 14.58 10.01 -5.43
C ASN A 2 14.60 8.49 -5.18
N THR A 3 15.12 8.10 -4.01
CA THR A 3 15.24 6.71 -3.58
C THR A 3 14.49 6.52 -2.26
N PHE A 4 13.71 5.46 -2.16
CA PHE A 4 12.98 5.01 -0.98
C PHE A 4 13.33 3.55 -0.67
N GLY A 5 13.20 3.14 0.61
CA GLY A 5 13.44 1.77 1.09
C GLY A 5 14.84 1.55 1.66
N ASN A 6 14.98 0.54 2.47
CA ASN A 6 16.22 0.15 3.15
C ASN A 6 16.82 -1.13 2.55
N LYS A 7 16.03 -2.19 2.49
CA LYS A 7 16.39 -3.50 1.95
C LYS A 7 15.89 -3.65 0.51
N PHE A 8 14.65 -3.25 0.24
CA PHE A 8 14.09 -3.12 -1.10
C PHE A 8 14.09 -1.65 -1.51
N ARG A 9 15.09 -1.24 -2.26
CA ARG A 9 15.30 0.17 -2.63
C ARG A 9 14.76 0.48 -4.01
N VAL A 10 13.94 1.52 -4.08
CA VAL A 10 13.29 1.99 -5.31
C VAL A 10 13.83 3.37 -5.67
N SER A 11 14.49 3.51 -6.81
CA SER A 11 14.99 4.79 -7.33
C SER A 11 14.24 5.18 -8.59
N ILE A 12 13.45 6.27 -8.51
CA ILE A 12 12.71 6.82 -9.66
C ILE A 12 13.54 7.88 -10.36
N PHE A 13 13.59 7.86 -11.69
CA PHE A 13 14.36 8.82 -12.49
C PHE A 13 13.65 9.21 -13.79
N GLY A 14 14.15 10.28 -14.42
CA GLY A 14 13.64 10.87 -15.63
C GLY A 14 12.67 12.03 -15.42
N GLU A 15 12.24 12.65 -16.49
CA GLU A 15 11.29 13.76 -16.56
C GLU A 15 10.18 13.46 -17.56
N SER A 16 9.01 14.11 -17.34
CA SER A 16 7.79 13.88 -18.13
C SER A 16 7.98 14.06 -19.64
N HIS A 17 8.85 14.97 -20.05
CA HIS A 17 9.17 15.26 -21.45
C HIS A 17 10.64 14.97 -21.80
N GLY A 18 11.38 14.29 -20.91
CA GLY A 18 12.65 13.66 -21.25
C GLY A 18 12.45 12.46 -22.20
N PRO A 19 13.51 11.88 -22.75
CA PRO A 19 13.39 10.74 -23.67
C PRO A 19 12.79 9.50 -22.99
N HIS A 20 13.14 9.28 -21.74
CA HIS A 20 12.68 8.15 -20.92
C HIS A 20 12.37 8.58 -19.49
N ILE A 21 11.51 7.80 -18.85
CA ILE A 21 11.40 7.71 -17.40
C ILE A 21 11.68 6.26 -17.00
N GLY A 22 12.03 6.01 -15.75
CA GLY A 22 12.31 4.65 -15.34
C GLY A 22 12.41 4.49 -13.83
N VAL A 23 12.68 3.26 -13.46
CA VAL A 23 12.92 2.85 -12.08
C VAL A 23 14.08 1.88 -12.03
N THR A 24 14.92 2.03 -11.00
CA THR A 24 15.91 1.03 -10.62
C THR A 24 15.56 0.49 -9.25
N LEU A 25 15.50 -0.84 -9.15
CA LEU A 25 15.21 -1.59 -7.91
C LEU A 25 16.49 -2.29 -7.46
N ASP A 26 16.81 -2.18 -6.18
CA ASP A 26 17.90 -2.92 -5.54
C ASP A 26 17.33 -3.71 -4.36
N GLY A 27 17.85 -4.91 -4.09
CA GLY A 27 17.30 -5.81 -3.09
C GLY A 27 16.19 -6.73 -3.61
N VAL A 28 16.03 -6.85 -4.93
CA VAL A 28 15.14 -7.85 -5.54
C VAL A 28 15.71 -9.24 -5.32
N LEU A 29 14.91 -10.16 -4.76
CA LEU A 29 15.33 -11.54 -4.56
C LEU A 29 15.62 -12.22 -5.91
N PRO A 30 16.69 -13.04 -6.01
CA PRO A 30 16.98 -13.80 -7.22
C PRO A 30 15.96 -14.93 -7.43
N GLY A 31 15.79 -15.35 -8.69
CA GLY A 31 14.97 -16.51 -9.06
C GLY A 31 13.47 -16.23 -9.21
N ILE A 32 13.02 -14.97 -9.15
CA ILE A 32 11.62 -14.62 -9.39
C ILE A 32 11.37 -14.61 -10.90
N PRO A 33 10.38 -15.37 -11.43
CA PRO A 33 10.00 -15.27 -12.83
C PRO A 33 9.53 -13.87 -13.19
N LEU A 34 10.15 -13.23 -14.17
CA LEU A 34 9.84 -11.85 -14.55
C LEU A 34 10.09 -11.62 -16.04
N THR A 35 9.06 -11.08 -16.69
CA THR A 35 9.06 -10.66 -18.10
C THR A 35 8.32 -9.33 -18.22
N GLU A 36 8.47 -8.65 -19.35
CA GLU A 36 7.73 -7.40 -19.64
C GLU A 36 6.21 -7.59 -19.60
N ALA A 37 5.72 -8.77 -19.92
CA ALA A 37 4.28 -9.08 -19.90
C ALA A 37 3.67 -8.98 -18.49
N ASP A 38 4.44 -9.28 -17.45
CA ASP A 38 3.98 -9.23 -16.05
C ASP A 38 3.53 -7.83 -15.60
N PHE A 39 4.05 -6.79 -16.24
CA PHE A 39 3.74 -5.40 -15.89
C PHE A 39 2.46 -4.89 -16.55
N LEU A 40 2.03 -5.47 -17.67
CA LEU A 40 1.00 -4.90 -18.55
C LEU A 40 -0.35 -4.73 -17.85
N GLN A 41 -0.73 -5.65 -16.98
CA GLN A 41 -2.00 -5.58 -16.27
C GLN A 41 -2.07 -4.34 -15.37
N ASP A 42 -1.12 -4.15 -14.46
CA ASP A 42 -1.12 -3.02 -13.53
C ASP A 42 -0.85 -1.70 -14.24
N LEU A 43 0.03 -1.70 -15.25
CA LEU A 43 0.27 -0.52 -16.08
C LEU A 43 -0.99 -0.08 -16.84
N SER A 44 -1.83 -1.02 -17.31
CA SER A 44 -3.09 -0.71 -17.98
C SER A 44 -4.10 -0.02 -17.06
N ARG A 45 -4.18 -0.42 -15.78
CA ARG A 45 -5.04 0.20 -14.76
C ARG A 45 -4.68 1.66 -14.47
N ARG A 46 -3.41 2.02 -14.68
CA ARG A 46 -2.92 3.40 -14.54
C ARG A 46 -3.19 4.26 -15.78
N LYS A 47 -3.39 3.65 -16.95
CA LYS A 47 -3.54 4.40 -18.22
C LYS A 47 -4.71 5.38 -18.17
N ALA A 48 -4.53 6.48 -18.90
CA ALA A 48 -5.61 7.42 -19.21
C ALA A 48 -6.53 6.88 -20.32
N GLY A 49 -7.70 7.46 -20.47
CA GLY A 49 -8.66 7.12 -21.53
C GLY A 49 -10.08 6.93 -21.02
N ALA A 50 -10.28 6.78 -19.71
CA ALA A 50 -11.61 6.81 -19.11
C ALA A 50 -12.11 8.26 -18.95
N LEU A 51 -13.43 8.43 -18.82
CA LEU A 51 -14.06 9.72 -18.52
C LEU A 51 -13.39 10.34 -17.28
N GLY A 52 -13.08 11.63 -17.35
CA GLY A 52 -12.44 12.38 -16.26
C GLY A 52 -10.92 12.23 -16.19
N THR A 53 -10.30 11.42 -17.06
CA THR A 53 -8.83 11.30 -17.14
C THR A 53 -8.27 12.13 -18.31
N THR A 54 -6.96 12.40 -18.27
CA THR A 54 -6.27 13.14 -19.33
C THR A 54 -6.41 12.45 -20.69
N PRO A 55 -6.55 13.20 -21.80
CA PRO A 55 -6.50 12.63 -23.15
C PRO A 55 -5.09 12.24 -23.62
N ARG A 56 -4.04 12.48 -22.84
CA ARG A 56 -2.68 12.03 -23.16
C ARG A 56 -2.60 10.52 -23.05
N GLN A 57 -2.30 9.86 -24.16
CA GLN A 57 -2.07 8.43 -24.22
C GLN A 57 -0.62 8.14 -24.58
N GLU A 58 -0.03 7.17 -23.90
CA GLU A 58 1.32 6.66 -24.15
C GLU A 58 1.23 5.14 -24.27
N THR A 59 2.19 4.54 -24.95
CA THR A 59 2.25 3.07 -25.07
C THR A 59 2.49 2.42 -23.71
N ASP A 60 3.34 3.04 -22.88
CA ASP A 60 3.71 2.58 -21.54
C ASP A 60 4.25 1.14 -21.55
N LEU A 61 5.00 0.78 -22.60
CA LEU A 61 5.64 -0.52 -22.68
C LEU A 61 6.91 -0.52 -21.83
N PRO A 62 7.06 -1.47 -20.90
CA PRO A 62 8.27 -1.63 -20.11
C PRO A 62 9.40 -2.22 -20.96
N GLU A 63 10.64 -1.79 -20.72
CA GLU A 63 11.86 -2.38 -21.23
C GLU A 63 12.73 -2.77 -20.03
N ILE A 64 12.97 -4.06 -19.81
CA ILE A 64 13.88 -4.55 -18.78
C ILE A 64 15.31 -4.45 -19.29
N VAL A 65 16.12 -3.54 -18.71
CA VAL A 65 17.49 -3.27 -19.16
C VAL A 65 18.52 -4.14 -18.44
N THR A 66 18.32 -4.38 -17.14
CA THR A 66 19.22 -5.17 -16.28
C THR A 66 18.44 -5.94 -15.23
N GLY A 67 19.10 -6.91 -14.58
CA GLY A 67 18.55 -7.59 -13.40
C GLY A 67 17.73 -8.85 -13.71
N VAL A 68 17.60 -9.22 -15.00
CA VAL A 68 16.93 -10.46 -15.43
C VAL A 68 17.83 -11.27 -16.35
N TYR A 69 17.88 -12.57 -16.16
CA TYR A 69 18.56 -13.53 -17.02
C TYR A 69 17.68 -14.79 -17.16
N GLU A 70 17.49 -15.26 -18.40
CA GLU A 70 16.63 -16.42 -18.72
C GLU A 70 15.24 -16.34 -18.07
N GLY A 71 14.63 -15.13 -18.08
CA GLY A 71 13.28 -14.91 -17.54
C GLY A 71 13.17 -14.89 -16.02
N HIS A 72 14.29 -14.83 -15.29
CA HIS A 72 14.31 -14.77 -13.83
C HIS A 72 15.18 -13.62 -13.32
N THR A 73 14.80 -13.05 -12.18
CA THR A 73 15.60 -12.03 -11.51
C THR A 73 16.93 -12.62 -11.04
N THR A 74 18.02 -11.83 -11.12
CA THR A 74 19.39 -12.28 -10.81
C THR A 74 19.87 -11.88 -9.41
N GLY A 75 19.14 -10.97 -8.72
CA GLY A 75 19.62 -10.31 -7.51
C GLY A 75 20.50 -9.08 -7.77
N ALA A 76 20.93 -8.86 -9.02
CA ALA A 76 21.55 -7.59 -9.43
C ALA A 76 20.48 -6.48 -9.51
N PRO A 77 20.87 -5.19 -9.47
CA PRO A 77 19.91 -4.10 -9.64
C PRO A 77 19.07 -4.26 -10.90
N LEU A 78 17.74 -4.22 -10.73
CA LEU A 78 16.76 -4.35 -11.81
C LEU A 78 16.38 -2.97 -12.30
N THR A 79 16.64 -2.66 -13.58
CA THR A 79 16.27 -1.38 -14.19
C THR A 79 15.23 -1.58 -15.27
N ILE A 80 14.15 -0.79 -15.19
CA ILE A 80 13.03 -0.80 -16.13
C ILE A 80 12.87 0.61 -16.70
N LEU A 81 12.87 0.72 -18.04
CA LEU A 81 12.69 1.96 -18.78
C LEU A 81 11.31 2.02 -19.44
N PHE A 82 10.84 3.25 -19.62
CA PHE A 82 9.63 3.58 -20.37
C PHE A 82 9.93 4.76 -21.28
N LYS A 83 9.67 4.62 -22.57
CA LYS A 83 9.85 5.68 -23.55
C LYS A 83 8.72 6.71 -23.47
N ASN A 84 9.06 7.98 -23.59
CA ASN A 84 8.11 9.06 -23.76
C ASN A 84 7.90 9.36 -25.25
N GLU A 85 6.69 9.18 -25.76
CA GLU A 85 6.38 9.29 -27.19
C GLU A 85 5.44 10.44 -27.51
N ASN A 86 4.52 10.79 -26.61
CA ASN A 86 3.47 11.79 -26.84
C ASN A 86 3.71 13.07 -26.00
N THR A 87 4.81 13.77 -26.26
CA THR A 87 5.16 15.02 -25.57
C THR A 87 4.76 16.24 -26.40
N ARG A 88 4.22 17.29 -25.75
CA ARG A 88 3.93 18.61 -26.33
C ARG A 88 4.59 19.67 -25.44
N SER A 89 5.85 19.96 -25.72
CA SER A 89 6.70 20.80 -24.86
C SER A 89 6.36 22.28 -24.93
N GLU A 90 5.84 22.76 -26.05
CA GLU A 90 5.51 24.17 -26.31
C GLU A 90 4.45 24.70 -25.32
N ASP A 91 3.55 23.86 -24.84
CA ASP A 91 2.49 24.22 -23.91
C ASP A 91 3.05 24.69 -22.53
N TYR A 92 4.31 24.41 -22.22
CA TYR A 92 4.90 24.58 -20.88
C TYR A 92 5.93 25.69 -20.76
N GLU A 93 6.36 26.34 -21.83
CA GLU A 93 7.41 27.40 -21.78
C GLU A 93 6.98 28.61 -20.97
N SER A 94 5.69 28.95 -21.02
CA SER A 94 5.14 30.10 -20.26
C SER A 94 5.20 29.90 -18.76
N PHE A 95 5.20 28.65 -18.26
CA PHE A 95 5.14 28.35 -16.82
C PHE A 95 6.43 28.64 -16.06
N ARG A 96 7.54 28.84 -16.74
CA ARG A 96 8.78 29.38 -16.12
C ARG A 96 8.57 30.78 -15.56
N LYS A 97 7.82 31.63 -16.29
CA LYS A 97 7.56 33.02 -15.92
C LYS A 97 6.29 33.15 -15.07
N ASN A 98 5.27 32.35 -15.40
CA ASN A 98 3.95 32.37 -14.78
C ASN A 98 3.64 30.98 -14.20
N PRO A 99 4.12 30.65 -12.99
CA PRO A 99 3.93 29.35 -12.37
C PRO A 99 2.44 29.02 -12.19
N ARG A 100 2.05 27.79 -12.42
CA ARG A 100 0.68 27.32 -12.21
C ARG A 100 0.31 27.37 -10.73
N PRO A 101 -0.85 27.94 -10.36
CA PRO A 101 -1.34 27.90 -8.98
C PRO A 101 -1.48 26.45 -8.47
N GLY A 102 -1.03 26.20 -7.23
CA GLY A 102 -1.14 24.89 -6.60
C GLY A 102 -0.29 23.77 -7.21
N HIS A 103 0.58 24.08 -8.18
CA HIS A 103 1.56 23.19 -8.79
C HIS A 103 2.96 23.39 -8.21
N ALA A 104 3.89 22.47 -8.48
CA ALA A 104 5.28 22.55 -8.02
C ALA A 104 6.14 23.58 -8.78
N ASP A 105 5.67 24.20 -9.85
CA ASP A 105 6.46 25.07 -10.73
C ASP A 105 7.25 26.12 -9.98
N PHE A 106 6.59 26.87 -9.07
CA PHE A 106 7.22 27.93 -8.27
C PHE A 106 8.29 27.39 -7.33
N THR A 107 7.91 26.39 -6.53
CA THR A 107 8.82 25.83 -5.50
C THR A 107 9.99 25.07 -6.12
N ALA A 108 9.75 24.36 -7.23
CA ALA A 108 10.79 23.66 -7.96
C ALA A 108 11.79 24.65 -8.59
N ASN A 109 11.29 25.70 -9.23
CA ASN A 109 12.16 26.72 -9.85
C ASN A 109 13.08 27.37 -8.83
N LEU A 110 12.56 27.73 -7.64
CA LEU A 110 13.38 28.31 -6.58
C LEU A 110 14.36 27.29 -6.00
N LYS A 111 13.90 26.09 -5.70
CA LYS A 111 14.74 25.06 -5.08
C LYS A 111 15.92 24.66 -5.95
N TYR A 112 15.72 24.57 -7.25
CA TYR A 112 16.74 24.11 -8.22
C TYR A 112 17.38 25.27 -9.00
N GLY A 113 17.19 26.52 -8.57
CA GLY A 113 17.82 27.70 -9.20
C GLY A 113 17.44 27.89 -10.68
N GLY A 114 16.25 27.42 -11.09
CA GLY A 114 15.79 27.49 -12.48
C GLY A 114 16.30 26.39 -13.40
N PHE A 115 17.07 25.42 -12.90
CA PHE A 115 17.65 24.32 -13.71
C PHE A 115 16.77 23.08 -13.81
N ASN A 116 15.59 23.05 -13.14
CA ASN A 116 14.62 21.97 -13.30
C ASN A 116 13.98 22.01 -14.70
N ASP A 117 13.64 20.84 -15.26
CA ASP A 117 12.85 20.76 -16.48
C ASP A 117 11.37 21.12 -16.17
N PRO A 118 10.80 22.22 -16.72
CA PRO A 118 9.42 22.61 -16.47
C PRO A 118 8.42 21.87 -17.35
N ARG A 119 8.88 21.22 -18.45
CA ARG A 119 8.02 20.63 -19.46
C ARG A 119 7.23 19.44 -18.90
N GLY A 120 5.91 19.49 -19.04
CA GLY A 120 5.02 18.45 -18.52
C GLY A 120 5.08 18.28 -16.98
N GLY A 121 5.62 19.28 -16.26
CA GLY A 121 5.89 19.21 -14.83
C GLY A 121 7.18 18.50 -14.45
N GLY A 122 8.00 18.12 -15.46
CA GLY A 122 9.33 17.53 -15.26
C GLY A 122 9.31 16.30 -14.37
N HIS A 123 10.17 16.29 -13.36
CA HIS A 123 10.25 15.23 -12.35
C HIS A 123 9.09 15.24 -11.35
N PHE A 124 8.29 16.32 -11.27
CA PHE A 124 7.11 16.42 -10.40
C PHE A 124 5.82 15.92 -11.06
N SER A 125 5.93 15.41 -12.29
CA SER A 125 4.77 14.94 -13.06
C SER A 125 4.20 13.64 -12.51
N GLY A 126 2.86 13.50 -12.54
CA GLY A 126 2.19 12.23 -12.32
C GLY A 126 2.62 11.11 -13.29
N ARG A 127 3.30 11.46 -14.39
CA ARG A 127 3.90 10.49 -15.33
C ARG A 127 4.90 9.54 -14.66
N LEU A 128 5.66 10.03 -13.69
CA LEU A 128 6.70 9.24 -13.00
C LEU A 128 6.13 8.13 -12.12
N THR A 129 4.83 8.20 -11.77
CA THR A 129 4.16 7.10 -11.05
C THR A 129 4.14 5.78 -11.83
N LEU A 130 4.47 5.81 -13.13
CA LEU A 130 4.65 4.61 -13.94
C LEU A 130 5.78 3.71 -13.39
N GLY A 131 6.91 4.33 -12.99
CA GLY A 131 7.99 3.63 -12.32
C GLY A 131 7.58 3.03 -10.97
N ILE A 132 6.71 3.74 -10.23
CA ILE A 132 6.16 3.23 -8.96
C ILE A 132 5.31 1.97 -9.20
N VAL A 133 4.42 2.00 -10.20
CA VAL A 133 3.59 0.83 -10.54
C VAL A 133 4.46 -0.35 -10.96
N ALA A 134 5.50 -0.12 -11.76
CA ALA A 134 6.45 -1.18 -12.15
C ALA A 134 7.18 -1.77 -10.93
N ALA A 135 7.65 -0.92 -10.00
CA ALA A 135 8.22 -1.39 -8.73
C ALA A 135 7.23 -2.22 -7.92
N GLY A 136 5.97 -1.78 -7.87
CA GLY A 136 4.88 -2.48 -7.19
C GLY A 136 4.62 -3.87 -7.75
N VAL A 137 4.71 -4.07 -9.07
CA VAL A 137 4.57 -5.41 -9.70
C VAL A 137 5.64 -6.36 -9.17
N VAL A 138 6.90 -5.91 -9.12
CA VAL A 138 8.01 -6.73 -8.59
C VAL A 138 7.82 -7.01 -7.11
N ALA A 139 7.44 -6.00 -6.31
CA ALA A 139 7.18 -6.15 -4.88
C ALA A 139 6.02 -7.14 -4.61
N LYS A 140 4.92 -7.06 -5.36
CA LYS A 140 3.79 -8.02 -5.27
C LYS A 140 4.22 -9.45 -5.59
N LYS A 141 5.11 -9.65 -6.59
CA LYS A 141 5.67 -10.99 -6.88
C LYS A 141 6.53 -11.54 -5.74
N MET A 142 7.24 -10.69 -5.01
CA MET A 142 8.00 -11.08 -3.82
C MET A 142 7.07 -11.40 -2.64
N LEU A 143 5.92 -10.71 -2.52
CA LEU A 143 4.89 -10.91 -1.51
C LEU A 143 3.76 -11.83 -2.03
N TYR A 144 4.09 -12.94 -2.63
CA TYR A 144 3.16 -13.85 -3.33
C TYR A 144 1.99 -14.34 -2.47
N PHE A 145 2.11 -14.30 -1.16
CA PHE A 145 1.07 -14.66 -0.18
C PHE A 145 0.06 -13.54 0.07
N ALA A 146 0.43 -12.27 -0.16
CA ALA A 146 -0.42 -11.11 0.11
C ALA A 146 -1.29 -10.75 -1.10
N GLN A 147 -2.50 -10.28 -0.83
CA GLN A 147 -3.44 -9.80 -1.85
C GLN A 147 -3.64 -8.29 -1.68
N PHE A 148 -3.48 -7.55 -2.76
CA PHE A 148 -3.59 -6.09 -2.77
C PHE A 148 -4.83 -5.68 -3.56
N HIS A 149 -5.70 -4.92 -2.94
CA HIS A 149 -6.89 -4.36 -3.57
C HIS A 149 -7.06 -2.90 -3.20
N ALA A 150 -7.12 -2.03 -4.19
CA ALA A 150 -7.47 -0.64 -3.99
C ALA A 150 -8.57 -0.19 -4.96
N ALA A 151 -9.50 0.60 -4.43
CA ALA A 151 -10.63 1.13 -5.16
C ALA A 151 -10.96 2.57 -4.73
N LEU A 152 -11.63 3.30 -5.63
CA LEU A 152 -12.21 4.59 -5.27
C LEU A 152 -13.35 4.40 -4.27
N LYS A 153 -13.36 5.22 -3.23
CA LYS A 153 -14.45 5.33 -2.24
C LYS A 153 -15.27 6.59 -2.44
N ASP A 154 -14.65 7.61 -3.05
CA ASP A 154 -15.26 8.93 -3.19
C ASP A 154 -14.68 9.64 -4.41
N VAL A 155 -15.52 10.41 -5.11
CA VAL A 155 -15.13 11.36 -6.15
C VAL A 155 -15.84 12.68 -5.89
N GLY A 156 -15.09 13.72 -5.60
CA GLY A 156 -15.64 15.06 -5.36
C GLY A 156 -16.55 15.17 -4.13
N GLY A 157 -16.35 14.31 -3.11
CA GLY A 157 -17.21 14.24 -1.92
C GLY A 157 -18.44 13.35 -2.08
N LEU A 158 -18.57 12.63 -3.20
CA LEU A 158 -19.68 11.75 -3.50
C LEU A 158 -19.26 10.29 -3.30
N ALA A 159 -19.85 9.61 -2.32
CA ALA A 159 -19.58 8.20 -2.04
C ALA A 159 -20.36 7.23 -2.97
N ASP A 160 -21.47 7.69 -3.58
CA ASP A 160 -22.23 6.87 -4.52
C ASP A 160 -21.58 6.84 -5.91
N PRO A 161 -21.09 5.70 -6.40
CA PRO A 161 -20.48 5.58 -7.72
C PRO A 161 -21.39 5.96 -8.88
N GLN A 162 -22.72 5.87 -8.72
CA GLN A 162 -23.67 6.24 -9.75
C GLN A 162 -23.68 7.76 -10.01
N ALA A 163 -23.34 8.56 -8.99
CA ALA A 163 -23.27 10.02 -9.12
C ALA A 163 -21.95 10.51 -9.75
N TRP A 164 -20.91 9.69 -9.81
CA TRP A 164 -19.57 10.12 -10.25
C TRP A 164 -19.55 10.59 -11.70
N LYS A 165 -20.27 9.88 -12.59
CA LYS A 165 -20.32 10.24 -14.01
C LYS A 165 -20.82 11.67 -14.20
N GLY A 166 -21.95 12.01 -13.58
CA GLY A 166 -22.53 13.35 -13.69
C GLY A 166 -21.63 14.43 -13.11
N ALA A 167 -20.97 14.16 -11.97
CA ALA A 167 -20.03 15.10 -11.35
C ALA A 167 -18.79 15.35 -12.23
N LEU A 168 -18.24 14.30 -12.84
CA LEU A 168 -17.09 14.40 -13.74
C LEU A 168 -17.44 15.18 -15.01
N GLU A 169 -18.61 14.91 -15.62
CA GLU A 169 -19.11 15.63 -16.80
C GLU A 169 -19.34 17.11 -16.49
N ALA A 170 -19.91 17.43 -15.33
CA ALA A 170 -20.12 18.80 -14.89
C ALA A 170 -18.81 19.54 -14.65
N ALA A 171 -17.86 18.93 -13.94
CA ALA A 171 -16.55 19.52 -13.71
C ALA A 171 -15.78 19.74 -15.02
N GLN A 172 -15.86 18.78 -15.95
CA GLN A 172 -15.23 18.89 -17.26
C GLN A 172 -15.83 20.03 -18.09
N ALA A 173 -17.15 20.18 -18.07
CA ALA A 173 -17.84 21.24 -18.79
C ALA A 173 -17.52 22.64 -18.24
N ASP A 174 -17.31 22.75 -16.92
CA ASP A 174 -16.91 24.00 -16.24
C ASP A 174 -15.38 24.26 -16.34
N GLY A 175 -14.60 23.37 -16.93
CA GLY A 175 -13.14 23.46 -17.02
C GLY A 175 -12.44 23.35 -15.67
N ASP A 176 -13.06 22.70 -14.71
CA ASP A 176 -12.60 22.52 -13.34
C ASP A 176 -12.15 21.07 -13.08
N SER A 177 -11.85 20.71 -11.82
CA SER A 177 -11.38 19.39 -11.43
C SER A 177 -11.95 18.95 -10.08
N LEU A 178 -11.93 17.64 -9.83
CA LEU A 178 -12.38 17.00 -8.62
C LEU A 178 -11.24 16.24 -7.94
N GLY A 179 -11.29 16.18 -6.61
CA GLY A 179 -10.50 15.25 -5.82
C GLY A 179 -11.19 13.90 -5.70
N GLY A 180 -10.64 13.04 -4.84
CA GLY A 180 -11.24 11.76 -4.51
C GLY A 180 -10.50 11.02 -3.41
N VAL A 181 -11.12 9.99 -2.88
CA VAL A 181 -10.56 9.10 -1.87
C VAL A 181 -10.41 7.70 -2.43
N VAL A 182 -9.25 7.11 -2.21
CA VAL A 182 -8.94 5.71 -2.53
C VAL A 182 -8.78 4.94 -1.23
N GLU A 183 -9.45 3.81 -1.12
CA GLU A 183 -9.24 2.84 -0.04
C GLU A 183 -8.39 1.68 -0.57
N CYS A 184 -7.41 1.26 0.21
CA CYS A 184 -6.57 0.12 -0.07
C CYS A 184 -6.70 -0.89 1.07
N THR A 185 -6.89 -2.15 0.68
CA THR A 185 -6.90 -3.31 1.58
C THR A 185 -5.78 -4.25 1.16
N VAL A 186 -4.99 -4.72 2.13
CA VAL A 186 -4.00 -5.77 1.90
C VAL A 186 -4.32 -6.93 2.83
N GLU A 187 -4.58 -8.09 2.25
CA GLU A 187 -4.96 -9.30 2.96
C GLU A 187 -3.79 -10.30 3.04
N ASN A 188 -3.90 -11.25 3.97
CA ASN A 188 -2.96 -12.34 4.18
C ASN A 188 -1.54 -11.88 4.58
N LEU A 189 -1.44 -10.76 5.28
CA LEU A 189 -0.17 -10.33 5.86
C LEU A 189 0.15 -11.17 7.10
N PRO A 190 1.41 -11.61 7.27
CA PRO A 190 1.83 -12.24 8.51
C PRO A 190 1.76 -11.23 9.66
N ILE A 191 1.54 -11.73 10.86
CA ILE A 191 1.71 -10.93 12.09
C ILE A 191 3.19 -10.62 12.25
N GLY A 192 3.51 -9.36 12.63
CA GLY A 192 4.89 -9.02 13.00
C GLY A 192 5.66 -8.17 12.00
N LEU A 193 5.05 -7.72 10.89
CA LEU A 193 5.70 -6.75 10.00
C LEU A 193 5.63 -5.34 10.62
N GLY A 194 6.74 -4.63 10.56
CA GLY A 194 6.86 -3.28 11.12
C GLY A 194 7.57 -3.27 12.47
N GLU A 195 7.84 -2.07 12.95
CA GLU A 195 8.55 -1.79 14.20
C GLU A 195 7.82 -0.67 14.96
N PRO A 196 8.00 -0.54 16.26
CA PRO A 196 7.48 0.62 16.97
C PRO A 196 8.15 1.91 16.50
N PHE A 197 7.45 3.05 16.66
CA PHE A 197 7.88 4.40 16.34
C PHE A 197 8.08 4.64 14.82
N TRP A 198 9.33 4.95 14.40
CA TRP A 198 9.65 5.51 13.08
C TRP A 198 9.47 4.53 11.92
N ASN A 199 9.68 3.26 12.17
CA ASN A 199 9.55 2.20 11.18
C ASN A 199 8.23 1.42 11.34
N SER A 200 7.22 2.04 11.93
CA SER A 200 5.89 1.46 11.97
C SER A 200 5.31 1.35 10.55
N VAL A 201 4.42 0.37 10.37
CA VAL A 201 3.73 0.16 9.08
C VAL A 201 3.06 1.44 8.62
N GLU A 202 2.36 2.12 9.54
CA GLU A 202 1.64 3.37 9.23
C GLU A 202 2.62 4.50 8.87
N SER A 203 3.75 4.62 9.58
CA SER A 203 4.74 5.66 9.30
C SER A 203 5.36 5.49 7.92
N LEU A 204 5.78 4.26 7.57
CA LEU A 204 6.44 3.98 6.29
C LEU A 204 5.47 4.04 5.12
N ILE A 205 4.24 3.50 5.28
CA ILE A 205 3.19 3.63 4.25
C ILE A 205 2.84 5.11 4.05
N SER A 206 2.66 5.88 5.12
CA SER A 206 2.37 7.32 5.01
C SER A 206 3.51 8.05 4.28
N HIS A 207 4.76 7.77 4.62
CA HIS A 207 5.92 8.36 3.94
C HIS A 207 5.91 8.05 2.43
N ALA A 208 5.67 6.79 2.05
CA ALA A 208 5.60 6.38 0.65
C ALA A 208 4.40 7.02 -0.08
N ILE A 209 3.22 7.00 0.53
CA ILE A 209 1.98 7.53 -0.04
C ILE A 209 2.07 9.04 -0.30
N PHE A 210 2.68 9.82 0.60
CA PHE A 210 2.88 11.26 0.36
C PHE A 210 3.88 11.57 -0.76
N ALA A 211 4.62 10.60 -1.27
CA ALA A 211 5.43 10.76 -2.48
C ALA A 211 4.58 10.74 -3.76
N ILE A 212 3.33 10.25 -3.72
CA ILE A 212 2.42 10.28 -4.87
C ILE A 212 1.92 11.72 -5.10
N PRO A 213 2.07 12.28 -6.31
CA PRO A 213 1.57 13.62 -6.59
C PRO A 213 0.07 13.76 -6.29
N GLY A 214 -0.32 14.82 -5.62
CA GLY A 214 -1.72 15.12 -5.33
C GLY A 214 -2.25 14.59 -4.00
N VAL A 215 -1.52 13.72 -3.30
CA VAL A 215 -1.92 13.24 -1.97
C VAL A 215 -1.96 14.39 -0.96
N ARG A 216 -2.99 14.39 -0.09
CA ARG A 216 -3.20 15.37 0.98
C ARG A 216 -3.49 14.77 2.34
N GLY A 217 -3.86 13.50 2.39
CA GLY A 217 -4.14 12.83 3.65
C GLY A 217 -4.08 11.32 3.50
N ILE A 218 -3.86 10.66 4.60
CA ILE A 218 -3.96 9.22 4.77
C ILE A 218 -4.54 8.94 6.15
N GLU A 219 -5.36 7.89 6.26
CA GLU A 219 -5.86 7.39 7.53
C GLU A 219 -5.93 5.87 7.50
N PHE A 220 -5.77 5.23 8.67
CA PHE A 220 -5.79 3.78 8.85
C PHE A 220 -7.01 3.36 9.66
N GLY A 221 -7.64 2.22 9.33
CA GLY A 221 -8.83 1.73 10.02
C GLY A 221 -9.93 2.78 10.11
N ASP A 222 -10.42 3.07 11.32
CA ASP A 222 -11.42 4.11 11.57
C ASP A 222 -10.87 5.54 11.35
N GLY A 223 -9.55 5.71 11.25
CA GLY A 223 -8.92 6.97 10.94
C GLY A 223 -9.33 8.10 11.88
N PHE A 224 -9.74 9.25 11.34
CA PHE A 224 -10.20 10.39 12.15
C PHE A 224 -11.46 10.13 12.95
N GLN A 225 -12.29 9.15 12.56
CA GLN A 225 -13.51 8.77 13.29
C GLN A 225 -13.17 8.18 14.66
N ALA A 226 -12.02 7.53 14.81
CA ALA A 226 -11.54 6.97 16.08
C ALA A 226 -11.51 8.03 17.20
N ALA A 227 -11.23 9.29 16.87
CA ALA A 227 -11.17 10.39 17.85
C ALA A 227 -12.54 10.72 18.48
N ALA A 228 -13.64 10.28 17.87
CA ALA A 228 -15.01 10.49 18.37
C ALA A 228 -15.57 9.27 19.12
N LEU A 229 -14.84 8.14 19.16
CA LEU A 229 -15.26 6.90 19.79
C LEU A 229 -14.78 6.80 21.23
N PHE A 230 -15.52 6.05 22.05
CA PHE A 230 -15.02 5.58 23.35
C PHE A 230 -14.03 4.43 23.12
N GLY A 231 -13.08 4.23 24.05
CA GLY A 231 -12.11 3.14 23.97
C GLY A 231 -12.77 1.76 23.82
N SER A 232 -13.88 1.52 24.53
CA SER A 232 -14.67 0.29 24.43
C SER A 232 -15.34 0.07 23.05
N GLN A 233 -15.49 1.11 22.25
CA GLN A 233 -16.04 1.05 20.90
C GLN A 233 -14.97 0.84 19.84
N HIS A 234 -13.74 1.36 20.10
CA HIS A 234 -12.63 1.30 19.17
C HIS A 234 -11.71 0.09 19.41
N ASN A 235 -11.74 -0.51 20.59
CA ASN A 235 -10.90 -1.68 20.88
C ASN A 235 -11.26 -2.85 19.96
N ASP A 236 -10.21 -3.52 19.47
CA ASP A 236 -10.32 -4.76 18.69
C ASP A 236 -10.11 -5.95 19.65
N PRO A 237 -11.16 -6.64 20.13
CA PRO A 237 -11.04 -7.75 21.05
C PRO A 237 -10.45 -8.97 20.37
N PHE A 238 -9.69 -9.75 21.12
CA PHE A 238 -9.24 -11.06 20.66
C PHE A 238 -10.38 -12.09 20.81
N PRO A 239 -10.38 -13.17 19.99
CA PRO A 239 -11.34 -14.25 20.17
C PRO A 239 -11.24 -14.85 21.57
N GLU A 240 -12.38 -15.16 22.17
CA GLU A 240 -12.39 -15.91 23.42
C GLU A 240 -11.85 -17.31 23.17
N HIS A 241 -10.87 -17.72 23.97
CA HIS A 241 -10.39 -19.10 23.97
C HIS A 241 -11.39 -19.96 24.73
N HIS A 242 -12.33 -20.59 24.05
CA HIS A 242 -13.13 -21.65 24.63
C HIS A 242 -12.28 -22.93 24.67
N CYS A 243 -11.74 -23.25 25.84
CA CYS A 243 -11.34 -24.62 26.12
C CYS A 243 -12.65 -25.43 26.22
N HIS A 244 -12.93 -26.28 25.23
CA HIS A 244 -14.09 -27.19 25.29
C HIS A 244 -13.86 -28.24 26.37
N HIS A 245 -14.19 -27.88 27.63
CA HIS A 245 -14.20 -28.79 28.75
C HIS A 245 -15.62 -29.20 29.19
N ASP A 246 -16.64 -28.78 28.42
CA ASP A 246 -18.05 -28.99 28.83
C ASP A 246 -18.65 -30.33 28.35
N GLU A 247 -17.86 -31.28 27.83
CA GLU A 247 -18.39 -32.62 27.56
C GLU A 247 -18.36 -33.45 28.87
N PRO A 248 -19.51 -33.98 29.33
CA PRO A 248 -19.56 -34.82 30.50
C PRO A 248 -18.84 -36.16 30.24
N GLY A 249 -17.68 -36.32 30.83
CA GLY A 249 -16.84 -37.53 30.71
C GLY A 249 -15.36 -37.31 30.51
N HIS A 250 -14.93 -36.07 30.35
CA HIS A 250 -13.49 -35.79 30.21
C HIS A 250 -12.82 -35.78 31.58
N GLN A 251 -12.05 -36.83 31.92
CA GLN A 251 -11.20 -36.89 33.10
C GLN A 251 -9.77 -36.56 32.73
N CYS A 252 -9.27 -35.44 33.20
CA CYS A 252 -7.81 -35.16 33.18
C CYS A 252 -7.15 -36.07 34.21
N HIS A 253 -6.22 -36.94 33.81
CA HIS A 253 -5.42 -37.74 34.74
C HIS A 253 -4.33 -36.88 35.40
N HIS A 254 -4.45 -36.69 36.72
CA HIS A 254 -3.58 -35.86 37.55
C HIS A 254 -2.47 -36.62 38.26
N ASP A 255 -2.15 -37.84 37.85
CA ASP A 255 -1.31 -38.77 38.64
C ASP A 255 0.21 -38.58 38.47
N GLU A 256 0.67 -37.57 37.77
CA GLU A 256 2.11 -37.27 37.71
C GLU A 256 2.46 -35.96 38.43
N PRO A 257 3.48 -35.97 39.34
CA PRO A 257 3.92 -34.77 40.04
C PRO A 257 4.53 -33.77 39.05
N GLY A 258 3.86 -32.64 38.82
CA GLY A 258 4.31 -31.55 37.94
C GLY A 258 3.32 -31.13 36.85
N HIS A 259 2.18 -31.78 36.75
CA HIS A 259 1.15 -31.44 35.77
C HIS A 259 0.11 -30.49 36.38
N GLN A 260 0.05 -29.25 35.92
CA GLN A 260 -1.00 -28.30 36.26
C GLN A 260 -1.87 -28.01 35.02
N CYS A 261 -3.12 -28.48 35.04
CA CYS A 261 -4.12 -28.09 34.05
C CYS A 261 -4.79 -26.79 34.49
N CYS A 262 -5.03 -25.89 33.54
CA CYS A 262 -5.76 -24.63 33.77
C CYS A 262 -7.27 -24.94 33.90
N HIS A 263 -7.76 -25.18 35.10
CA HIS A 263 -9.20 -25.24 35.38
C HIS A 263 -9.69 -23.85 35.81
N GLY A 264 -10.72 -23.33 35.13
CA GLY A 264 -11.47 -22.17 35.58
C GLY A 264 -12.15 -22.41 36.92
N GLU A 265 -12.23 -21.35 37.74
CA GLU A 265 -12.77 -21.25 39.10
C GLU A 265 -11.85 -21.77 40.21
N HIS A 266 -10.71 -21.10 40.39
CA HIS A 266 -10.13 -20.94 41.74
C HIS A 266 -9.52 -19.56 41.89
N GLU A 267 -9.89 -18.88 42.95
CA GLU A 267 -9.33 -17.61 43.38
C GLU A 267 -7.80 -17.70 43.49
N GLU A 268 -7.15 -16.63 43.01
CA GLU A 268 -5.75 -16.29 43.22
C GLU A 268 -4.64 -17.22 42.57
N GLY A 269 -4.17 -16.78 41.44
CA GLY A 269 -2.70 -16.79 41.17
C GLY A 269 -2.06 -18.08 40.69
N HIS A 270 -2.49 -18.74 39.63
CA HIS A 270 -1.68 -19.81 39.03
C HIS A 270 -1.02 -19.35 37.73
N HIS A 271 0.28 -19.06 37.82
CA HIS A 271 1.17 -18.89 36.68
C HIS A 271 1.77 -20.25 36.29
N CYS A 272 1.67 -20.61 35.00
CA CYS A 272 2.48 -21.72 34.47
C CYS A 272 3.94 -21.24 34.42
N HIS A 273 4.78 -21.70 35.35
CA HIS A 273 6.21 -21.46 35.30
C HIS A 273 6.90 -22.39 34.32
N GLN A 274 7.63 -21.82 33.38
CA GLN A 274 8.63 -22.53 32.56
C GLN A 274 9.93 -22.66 33.35
N GLU A 275 10.33 -23.86 33.66
CA GLU A 275 11.75 -24.17 33.87
C GLU A 275 12.15 -25.38 33.01
N GLY A 276 13.11 -25.15 32.10
CA GLY A 276 13.89 -26.16 31.42
C GLY A 276 13.37 -26.65 30.09
N GLU A 277 14.22 -26.56 29.08
CA GLU A 277 14.10 -27.10 27.74
C GLU A 277 13.81 -28.61 27.73
N LYS A 278 12.56 -29.02 27.72
CA LYS A 278 12.08 -30.32 27.21
C LYS A 278 10.72 -30.11 26.61
N GLU A 279 10.55 -30.54 25.37
CA GLU A 279 9.26 -30.67 24.71
C GLU A 279 8.35 -31.56 25.58
N HIS A 280 7.39 -30.94 26.29
CA HIS A 280 6.36 -31.67 26.99
C HIS A 280 5.22 -31.99 26.02
N GLU A 281 5.16 -33.25 25.59
CA GLU A 281 3.96 -33.82 24.99
C GLU A 281 2.87 -33.85 26.05
N CYS A 282 1.90 -32.93 25.96
CA CYS A 282 0.66 -33.02 26.73
C CYS A 282 -0.22 -34.08 26.09
N CYS A 283 -0.65 -35.06 26.93
CA CYS A 283 -1.67 -36.08 26.64
C CYS A 283 -1.21 -37.25 25.78
N HIS A 284 -0.60 -38.27 26.39
CA HIS A 284 -0.54 -39.59 25.83
C HIS A 284 -1.88 -40.33 26.03
N GLY A 285 -2.54 -40.68 24.94
CA GLY A 285 -3.64 -41.61 24.97
C GLY A 285 -4.55 -41.50 23.74
N GLY A 286 -4.40 -42.44 22.78
CA GLY A 286 -5.46 -42.85 21.86
C GLY A 286 -5.78 -41.87 20.73
N HIS A 287 -5.33 -42.19 19.54
CA HIS A 287 -5.76 -41.53 18.30
C HIS A 287 -7.26 -41.68 18.08
N GLU A 288 -8.04 -40.65 18.32
CA GLU A 288 -9.25 -40.34 17.59
C GLU A 288 -9.24 -38.84 17.25
N GLU A 289 -9.58 -38.53 16.01
CA GLU A 289 -9.53 -37.20 15.41
C GLU A 289 -10.38 -36.20 16.22
N GLY A 290 -9.77 -35.16 16.79
CA GLY A 290 -10.50 -33.99 17.28
C GLY A 290 -10.16 -33.44 18.66
N HIS A 291 -9.25 -34.00 19.44
CA HIS A 291 -8.91 -33.44 20.75
C HIS A 291 -7.69 -32.51 20.71
N HIS A 292 -7.94 -31.23 20.61
CA HIS A 292 -6.95 -30.20 20.86
C HIS A 292 -6.96 -29.82 22.35
N CYS A 293 -6.18 -30.52 23.16
CA CYS A 293 -5.80 -29.99 24.46
C CYS A 293 -4.96 -28.74 24.26
N CYS A 294 -5.03 -27.77 25.20
CA CYS A 294 -4.39 -26.46 25.32
C CYS A 294 -2.92 -26.36 24.81
N GLY A 295 -2.61 -27.02 23.73
CA GLY A 295 -1.39 -26.83 22.99
C GLY A 295 -1.39 -25.42 22.45
N ARG A 296 -0.36 -24.66 22.74
CA ARG A 296 -0.09 -23.33 22.16
C ARG A 296 -0.58 -23.33 20.74
N HIS A 297 -1.59 -22.53 20.45
CA HIS A 297 -1.83 -22.16 19.06
C HIS A 297 -0.54 -21.57 18.57
N LYS A 298 0.17 -22.26 17.67
CA LYS A 298 1.47 -21.82 17.13
C LYS A 298 1.35 -20.46 16.44
N HIS A 299 0.12 -19.99 16.26
CA HIS A 299 -0.19 -18.67 15.72
C HIS A 299 -1.35 -18.07 16.51
N PRO A 300 -1.15 -16.93 17.20
CA PRO A 300 -2.24 -16.19 17.82
C PRO A 300 -3.25 -15.82 16.72
N LEU A 301 -4.54 -15.95 17.04
CA LEU A 301 -5.61 -15.53 16.15
C LEU A 301 -5.65 -13.99 16.11
N PRO A 302 -5.92 -13.41 14.94
CA PRO A 302 -6.08 -11.96 14.82
C PRO A 302 -7.28 -11.48 15.63
N PRO A 303 -7.36 -10.17 15.96
CA PRO A 303 -8.54 -9.58 16.58
C PRO A 303 -9.82 -9.83 15.78
N VAL A 304 -10.99 -9.88 16.48
CA VAL A 304 -12.29 -10.17 15.87
C VAL A 304 -12.80 -9.01 15.00
N THR A 305 -12.47 -7.78 15.39
CA THR A 305 -12.79 -6.55 14.66
C THR A 305 -11.51 -5.92 14.09
N ASN A 306 -11.64 -4.85 13.32
CA ASN A 306 -10.48 -4.24 12.64
C ASN A 306 -10.56 -2.70 12.63
N HIS A 307 -10.89 -2.11 13.77
CA HIS A 307 -10.94 -0.65 13.95
C HIS A 307 -9.57 -0.01 13.75
N ALA A 308 -8.51 -0.71 14.18
CA ALA A 308 -7.12 -0.28 14.01
C ALA A 308 -6.58 -0.43 12.58
N GLY A 309 -7.34 -1.05 11.65
CA GLY A 309 -6.92 -1.21 10.26
C GLY A 309 -5.77 -2.19 10.07
N GLY A 310 -5.67 -3.24 10.88
CA GLY A 310 -4.68 -4.32 10.72
C GLY A 310 -3.32 -4.06 11.38
N VAL A 311 -3.20 -2.99 12.18
CA VAL A 311 -1.93 -2.58 12.81
C VAL A 311 -2.14 -2.23 14.27
N ASN A 312 -1.33 -2.81 15.16
CA ASN A 312 -1.27 -2.43 16.57
C ASN A 312 0.17 -2.14 16.97
N GLY A 313 0.40 -0.97 17.58
CA GLY A 313 1.74 -0.56 18.02
C GLY A 313 2.78 -0.43 16.89
N GLY A 314 2.33 -0.20 15.66
CA GLY A 314 3.20 -0.09 14.49
C GLY A 314 3.44 -1.40 13.73
N ILE A 315 2.82 -2.49 14.17
CA ILE A 315 3.10 -3.86 13.72
C ILE A 315 1.82 -4.50 13.20
N THR A 316 1.89 -5.24 12.09
CA THR A 316 0.75 -5.98 11.55
C THR A 316 0.22 -7.01 12.56
N ASN A 317 -1.10 -7.09 12.71
CA ASN A 317 -1.78 -7.91 13.72
C ASN A 317 -2.50 -9.15 13.14
N GLY A 318 -2.37 -9.40 11.82
CA GLY A 318 -3.01 -10.51 11.11
C GLY A 318 -4.36 -10.20 10.49
N ASN A 319 -5.02 -9.10 10.89
CA ASN A 319 -6.18 -8.57 10.18
C ASN A 319 -5.76 -7.92 8.86
N PRO A 320 -6.68 -7.75 7.89
CA PRO A 320 -6.41 -6.96 6.69
C PRO A 320 -5.89 -5.57 7.04
N LEU A 321 -4.80 -5.16 6.41
CA LEU A 321 -4.32 -3.80 6.48
C LEU A 321 -5.24 -2.91 5.65
N VAL A 322 -5.91 -1.94 6.28
CA VAL A 322 -6.88 -1.05 5.63
C VAL A 322 -6.50 0.40 5.85
N PHE A 323 -6.35 1.15 4.77
CA PHE A 323 -6.09 2.58 4.83
C PHE A 323 -6.74 3.34 3.67
N ARG A 324 -6.99 4.64 3.86
CA ARG A 324 -7.60 5.54 2.87
C ARG A 324 -6.69 6.70 2.56
N VAL A 325 -6.66 7.10 1.30
CA VAL A 325 -5.79 8.15 0.76
C VAL A 325 -6.63 9.22 0.08
N ALA A 326 -6.49 10.47 0.53
CA ALA A 326 -7.17 11.62 -0.05
C ALA A 326 -6.29 12.29 -1.11
N PHE A 327 -6.83 12.44 -2.32
CA PHE A 327 -6.23 13.14 -3.44
C PHE A 327 -6.91 14.48 -3.66
N LYS A 328 -6.14 15.56 -3.75
CA LYS A 328 -6.68 16.88 -4.09
C LYS A 328 -7.13 16.94 -5.56
N PRO A 329 -7.99 17.89 -5.90
CA PRO A 329 -8.27 18.23 -7.31
C PRO A 329 -6.99 18.58 -8.06
N THR A 330 -6.96 18.29 -9.37
CA THR A 330 -5.86 18.66 -10.26
C THR A 330 -5.69 20.17 -10.29
N ALA A 331 -4.47 20.66 -10.08
CA ALA A 331 -4.22 22.11 -10.03
C ALA A 331 -4.22 22.80 -11.40
N SER A 332 -3.92 22.06 -12.46
CA SER A 332 -3.93 22.58 -13.82
C SER A 332 -5.33 22.46 -14.42
N ILE A 333 -6.09 23.57 -14.45
CA ILE A 333 -7.48 23.62 -14.89
C ILE A 333 -7.71 24.75 -15.91
N ALA A 334 -8.58 24.51 -16.86
CA ALA A 334 -8.93 25.52 -17.90
C ALA A 334 -9.56 26.77 -17.29
N LYS A 335 -10.38 26.61 -16.25
CA LYS A 335 -11.01 27.70 -15.49
C LYS A 335 -10.00 28.66 -14.86
N ALA A 336 -8.80 28.22 -14.56
CA ALA A 336 -7.67 29.07 -14.11
C ALA A 336 -6.82 29.61 -15.28
N GLY A 337 -7.26 29.47 -16.52
CA GLY A 337 -6.54 29.92 -17.71
C GLY A 337 -5.31 29.06 -18.05
N ILE A 338 -5.24 27.82 -17.56
CA ILE A 338 -4.11 26.92 -17.80
C ILE A 338 -4.45 26.00 -19.00
N PRO A 339 -3.81 26.22 -20.17
CA PRO A 339 -4.01 25.33 -21.31
C PRO A 339 -3.35 23.98 -21.06
N GLY A 340 -3.81 22.95 -21.76
CA GLY A 340 -3.17 21.64 -21.76
C GLY A 340 -4.14 20.47 -21.56
N ARG A 341 -3.57 19.27 -21.49
CA ARG A 341 -4.28 18.00 -21.33
C ARG A 341 -4.17 17.53 -19.89
N HIS A 342 -5.15 17.82 -19.07
CA HIS A 342 -5.14 17.53 -17.64
C HIS A 342 -6.22 16.52 -17.25
N ASP A 343 -6.03 15.82 -16.15
CA ASP A 343 -7.08 15.00 -15.55
C ASP A 343 -8.14 15.90 -14.90
N VAL A 344 -9.41 15.64 -15.13
CA VAL A 344 -10.52 16.21 -14.37
C VAL A 344 -10.50 15.65 -12.95
N CYS A 345 -10.20 14.35 -12.80
CA CYS A 345 -10.00 13.73 -11.50
C CYS A 345 -8.81 12.75 -11.56
N PHE A 346 -7.67 13.12 -10.98
CA PHE A 346 -6.47 12.27 -10.97
C PHE A 346 -6.68 11.00 -10.14
N ALA A 347 -7.52 11.03 -9.10
CA ALA A 347 -7.80 9.89 -8.23
C ALA A 347 -8.30 8.66 -9.01
N LEU A 348 -8.96 8.83 -10.17
CA LEU A 348 -9.44 7.74 -11.02
C LEU A 348 -8.35 6.75 -11.45
N ARG A 349 -7.10 7.19 -11.51
CA ARG A 349 -5.94 6.39 -11.97
C ARG A 349 -5.01 5.96 -10.85
N THR A 350 -5.33 6.31 -9.60
CA THR A 350 -4.41 6.13 -8.49
C THR A 350 -4.57 4.84 -7.68
N PRO A 351 -5.65 4.06 -7.76
CA PRO A 351 -5.77 2.83 -6.99
C PRO A 351 -4.57 1.90 -7.16
N VAL A 352 -4.14 1.61 -8.37
CA VAL A 352 -2.99 0.76 -8.65
C VAL A 352 -1.66 1.36 -8.15
N ILE A 353 -1.56 2.70 -8.08
CA ILE A 353 -0.37 3.39 -7.55
C ILE A 353 -0.33 3.24 -6.03
N VAL A 354 -1.48 3.32 -5.36
CA VAL A 354 -1.62 3.12 -3.91
C VAL A 354 -1.26 1.69 -3.53
N GLU A 355 -1.78 0.69 -4.27
CA GLU A 355 -1.38 -0.72 -4.10
C GLU A 355 0.13 -0.91 -4.26
N ALA A 356 0.72 -0.30 -5.28
CA ALA A 356 2.15 -0.39 -5.56
C ALA A 356 2.98 0.16 -4.40
N MET A 357 2.59 1.32 -3.83
CA MET A 357 3.28 1.90 -2.67
C MET A 357 3.16 1.01 -1.43
N ALA A 358 1.98 0.44 -1.17
CA ALA A 358 1.81 -0.52 -0.08
C ALA A 358 2.73 -1.74 -0.25
N ALA A 359 2.78 -2.31 -1.47
CA ALA A 359 3.63 -3.46 -1.76
C ALA A 359 5.13 -3.15 -1.59
N ILE A 360 5.59 -1.97 -2.04
CA ILE A 360 6.97 -1.51 -1.88
C ILE A 360 7.37 -1.42 -0.40
N VAL A 361 6.50 -0.85 0.44
CA VAL A 361 6.75 -0.73 1.88
C VAL A 361 6.76 -2.11 2.55
N LEU A 362 5.75 -2.92 2.26
CA LEU A 362 5.59 -4.21 2.92
C LEU A 362 6.69 -5.20 2.54
N VAL A 363 7.20 -5.17 1.30
CA VAL A 363 8.35 -6.00 0.92
C VAL A 363 9.63 -5.54 1.60
N ASP A 364 9.83 -4.22 1.77
CA ASP A 364 11.00 -3.68 2.48
C ASP A 364 11.00 -4.09 3.96
N LEU A 365 9.81 -4.20 4.57
CA LEU A 365 9.64 -4.68 5.94
C LEU A 365 9.78 -6.20 6.07
N ALA A 366 9.39 -6.97 5.03
CA ALA A 366 9.41 -8.43 5.05
C ALA A 366 10.80 -9.03 4.81
N LEU A 367 11.72 -8.32 4.18
CA LEU A 367 13.12 -8.70 3.98
C LEU A 367 13.96 -8.48 5.25
#